data_08589649e53ee0f6ee9fe417f2c50c6c
#
_entry.id   08589649e53ee0f6ee9fe417f2c50c6c
#
_cell.length_a   1.000
_cell.length_b   1.000
_cell.length_c   1.000
_cell.angle_alpha   90.00
_cell.angle_beta   90.00
_cell.angle_gamma   90.00
#
_symmetry.space_group_name_H-M   'P 1'
#
loop_
_entity.id
_entity.type
_entity.pdbx_description
1 polymer ?
#
loop_
_entity_poly.entity_id
_entity_poly.type
_entity_poly.pdbx_seq_one_letter_code
_entity_poly.pdbx_strand_id
1 'polypeptide(L)'
;MGFIDDELQEVSKLCHNVVEGSRLVSCVRTMVRVEITKTKFKTIIVCIQFSEDYPRTPLLIELKSKTLSVKLLDGLAEVCEKECKKFLGKAQVLQILKFVRNFIDENPLICCYDEISTIKKTLENEDELKLKQKYSCIGLKVQRGLYYFKAKIEVPDNYPTACVKLEDADTNFPPLFRRYFLAQGKELARKCVEPPLKKKSQAPFTPSPSLNTVTSFLVKSVKTLPQEHCQSCRQMCLPPNPENAETNENADMHIERLYCGHLFHLHCLVTYMKTPPFHGGKKCPTCKQRIYHEKWGLTDKLAEARWAHQQARARELAETQEIYSVQHSITDNEEDIVVSFIFCI
;
A
#
# COMPACT_ATOMS: atom_id res chain seq x y z
N MET A 1 22.92 -44.60 18.94
CA MET A 1 22.72 -43.16 18.65
C MET A 1 21.63 -42.64 19.56
N GLY A 2 21.71 -41.40 20.02
CA GLY A 2 20.67 -40.85 20.86
C GLY A 2 19.56 -40.23 20.01
N PHE A 3 18.36 -40.09 20.55
CA PHE A 3 17.18 -39.52 19.86
C PHE A 3 17.50 -38.20 19.10
N ILE A 4 18.29 -37.32 19.74
CA ILE A 4 18.72 -36.06 19.12
C ILE A 4 19.59 -36.28 17.88
N ASP A 5 20.50 -37.27 17.92
CA ASP A 5 21.40 -37.55 16.79
C ASP A 5 20.64 -38.08 15.59
N ASP A 6 19.64 -38.94 15.83
CA ASP A 6 18.78 -39.47 14.77
C ASP A 6 17.94 -38.34 14.12
N GLU A 7 17.40 -37.42 14.92
CA GLU A 7 16.66 -36.24 14.41
C GLU A 7 17.58 -35.27 13.64
N LEU A 8 18.78 -35.00 14.13
CA LEU A 8 19.78 -34.17 13.42
C LEU A 8 20.14 -34.76 12.06
N GLN A 9 20.29 -36.09 11.99
CA GLN A 9 20.55 -36.78 10.74
C GLN A 9 19.39 -36.70 9.79
N GLU A 10 18.14 -36.81 10.28
CA GLU A 10 16.90 -36.64 9.50
C GLU A 10 16.81 -35.23 8.98
N VAL A 11 17.01 -34.19 9.82
CA VAL A 11 17.00 -32.78 9.43
C VAL A 11 18.03 -32.51 8.35
N SER A 12 19.26 -33.01 8.50
CA SER A 12 20.32 -32.82 7.50
C SER A 12 19.98 -33.41 6.14
N LYS A 13 19.27 -34.53 6.10
CA LYS A 13 18.89 -35.22 4.85
C LYS A 13 17.65 -34.65 4.21
N LEU A 14 16.62 -34.27 4.99
CA LEU A 14 15.30 -34.00 4.53
C LEU A 14 14.93 -32.49 4.47
N CYS A 15 15.64 -31.62 5.22
CA CYS A 15 15.27 -30.20 5.35
C CYS A 15 15.03 -29.53 4.00
N HIS A 16 15.94 -29.66 3.05
CA HIS A 16 15.83 -29.04 1.73
C HIS A 16 14.64 -29.55 0.89
N ASN A 17 14.32 -30.83 1.04
CA ASN A 17 13.24 -31.45 0.25
C ASN A 17 11.85 -31.19 0.83
N VAL A 18 11.80 -31.00 2.15
CA VAL A 18 10.55 -30.95 2.92
C VAL A 18 10.14 -29.51 3.21
N VAL A 19 11.10 -28.59 3.33
CA VAL A 19 10.91 -27.17 3.61
C VAL A 19 11.45 -26.36 2.43
N GLU A 20 10.58 -25.97 1.54
CA GLU A 20 10.94 -25.22 0.34
C GLU A 20 11.63 -23.90 0.69
N GLY A 21 12.69 -23.56 -0.04
CA GLY A 21 13.50 -22.35 0.20
C GLY A 21 14.30 -22.37 1.50
N SER A 22 14.46 -23.55 2.14
CA SER A 22 15.31 -23.69 3.32
C SER A 22 16.78 -23.87 2.94
N ARG A 23 17.64 -23.27 3.76
CA ARG A 23 19.09 -23.46 3.73
C ARG A 23 19.57 -23.81 5.13
N LEU A 24 20.13 -25.00 5.30
CA LEU A 24 20.71 -25.43 6.54
C LEU A 24 22.05 -24.70 6.78
N VAL A 25 22.10 -23.85 7.81
CA VAL A 25 23.29 -23.07 8.17
C VAL A 25 24.16 -23.83 9.17
N SER A 26 23.53 -24.48 10.15
CA SER A 26 24.20 -25.29 11.17
C SER A 26 23.25 -26.39 11.65
N CYS A 27 23.78 -27.61 11.87
CA CYS A 27 23.04 -28.75 12.37
C CYS A 27 23.92 -29.53 13.35
N VAL A 28 23.99 -29.05 14.58
CA VAL A 28 24.79 -29.64 15.66
C VAL A 28 23.95 -29.77 16.93
N ARG A 29 24.38 -30.62 17.87
CA ARG A 29 23.65 -30.88 19.13
C ARG A 29 23.35 -29.61 19.95
N THR A 30 24.22 -28.61 19.86
CA THR A 30 24.02 -27.34 20.60
C THR A 30 23.03 -26.42 19.94
N MET A 31 22.91 -26.44 18.60
CA MET A 31 22.01 -25.56 17.86
C MET A 31 21.77 -26.06 16.43
N VAL A 32 20.51 -26.07 16.03
CA VAL A 32 20.10 -26.17 14.62
C VAL A 32 19.74 -24.77 14.13
N ARG A 33 20.34 -24.33 13.03
CA ARG A 33 20.08 -23.04 12.40
C ARG A 33 19.70 -23.24 10.95
N VAL A 34 18.50 -22.80 10.58
CA VAL A 34 17.96 -22.91 9.23
C VAL A 34 17.49 -21.55 8.77
N GLU A 35 17.91 -21.14 7.59
CA GLU A 35 17.38 -19.95 6.92
C GLU A 35 16.28 -20.37 5.97
N ILE A 36 15.08 -19.80 6.12
CA ILE A 36 13.90 -20.04 5.27
C ILE A 36 13.62 -18.77 4.49
N THR A 37 13.69 -18.84 3.16
CA THR A 37 13.54 -17.70 2.27
C THR A 37 12.43 -17.96 1.25
N LYS A 38 11.45 -17.07 1.17
CA LYS A 38 10.47 -17.01 0.08
C LYS A 38 10.83 -15.93 -0.93
N THR A 39 11.15 -14.74 -0.44
CA THR A 39 11.70 -13.63 -1.22
C THR A 39 12.80 -12.94 -0.42
N LYS A 40 13.59 -12.09 -1.09
CA LYS A 40 14.66 -11.30 -0.43
C LYS A 40 14.18 -10.57 0.85
N PHE A 41 12.90 -10.21 0.92
CA PHE A 41 12.32 -9.47 2.06
C PHE A 41 11.49 -10.34 2.99
N LYS A 42 11.28 -11.61 2.66
CA LYS A 42 10.53 -12.59 3.47
C LYS A 42 11.49 -13.74 3.80
N THR A 43 12.48 -13.44 4.64
CA THR A 43 13.51 -14.39 5.09
C THR A 43 13.53 -14.46 6.61
N ILE A 44 13.42 -15.65 7.17
CA ILE A 44 13.49 -15.93 8.60
C ILE A 44 14.62 -16.93 8.85
N ILE A 45 15.49 -16.63 9.81
CA ILE A 45 16.49 -17.54 10.34
C ILE A 45 15.90 -18.15 11.61
N VAL A 46 15.66 -19.44 11.59
CA VAL A 46 15.15 -20.22 12.72
C VAL A 46 16.35 -20.81 13.47
N CYS A 47 16.53 -20.40 14.72
CA CYS A 47 17.55 -20.93 15.62
C CYS A 47 16.85 -21.81 16.67
N ILE A 48 17.20 -23.09 16.73
CA ILE A 48 16.58 -24.10 17.57
C ILE A 48 17.64 -24.68 18.50
N GLN A 49 17.32 -24.72 19.79
CA GLN A 49 18.13 -25.40 20.80
C GLN A 49 17.29 -26.50 21.46
N PHE A 50 17.95 -27.63 21.74
CA PHE A 50 17.33 -28.73 22.45
C PHE A 50 17.33 -28.43 23.97
N SER A 51 16.18 -28.62 24.61
CA SER A 51 16.08 -28.57 26.08
C SER A 51 16.66 -29.81 26.72
N GLU A 52 16.99 -29.77 28.02
CA GLU A 52 17.60 -30.86 28.74
C GLU A 52 16.82 -32.18 28.68
N ASP A 53 15.47 -32.07 28.78
CA ASP A 53 14.56 -33.24 28.77
C ASP A 53 13.94 -33.49 27.40
N TYR A 54 14.52 -32.97 26.33
CA TYR A 54 14.04 -33.22 24.98
C TYR A 54 14.04 -34.73 24.65
N PRO A 55 12.98 -35.30 24.03
CA PRO A 55 11.80 -34.69 23.40
C PRO A 55 10.55 -34.54 24.31
N ARG A 56 10.69 -34.74 25.62
CA ARG A 56 9.56 -34.60 26.56
C ARG A 56 9.19 -33.14 26.81
N THR A 57 10.11 -32.23 26.58
CA THR A 57 9.92 -30.78 26.66
C THR A 57 10.02 -30.15 25.29
N PRO A 58 9.40 -28.96 25.06
CA PRO A 58 9.46 -28.28 23.78
C PRO A 58 10.88 -27.77 23.47
N LEU A 59 11.14 -27.54 22.19
CA LEU A 59 12.36 -26.87 21.72
C LEU A 59 12.36 -25.40 22.18
N LEU A 60 13.56 -24.86 22.38
CA LEU A 60 13.80 -23.42 22.55
C LEU A 60 14.00 -22.81 21.16
N ILE A 61 13.16 -21.83 20.79
CA ILE A 61 13.12 -21.29 19.44
C ILE A 61 13.38 -19.80 19.48
N GLU A 62 14.37 -19.36 18.73
CA GLU A 62 14.65 -17.95 18.47
C GLU A 62 14.54 -17.70 16.96
N LEU A 63 13.78 -16.68 16.57
CA LEU A 63 13.60 -16.27 15.18
C LEU A 63 14.34 -14.96 14.91
N LYS A 64 15.10 -14.91 13.82
CA LYS A 64 15.84 -13.71 13.40
C LYS A 64 15.53 -13.36 11.95
N SER A 65 15.46 -12.07 11.65
CA SER A 65 15.37 -11.57 10.28
C SER A 65 16.03 -10.20 10.18
N LYS A 66 16.55 -9.87 9.00
CA LYS A 66 17.06 -8.53 8.67
C LYS A 66 15.98 -7.59 8.15
N THR A 67 14.85 -8.12 7.77
CA THR A 67 13.82 -7.42 6.99
C THR A 67 12.43 -7.43 7.63
N LEU A 68 12.20 -8.30 8.61
CA LEU A 68 10.93 -8.42 9.31
C LEU A 68 11.02 -7.81 10.71
N SER A 69 9.89 -7.35 11.21
CA SER A 69 9.74 -6.74 12.53
C SER A 69 10.10 -7.69 13.66
N VAL A 70 10.84 -7.20 14.65
CA VAL A 70 11.18 -7.97 15.86
C VAL A 70 9.92 -8.42 16.60
N LYS A 71 8.92 -7.51 16.74
CA LYS A 71 7.64 -7.84 17.40
C LYS A 71 6.88 -8.97 16.71
N LEU A 72 6.94 -9.02 15.36
CA LEU A 72 6.34 -10.10 14.60
C LEU A 72 7.07 -11.42 14.89
N LEU A 73 8.41 -11.39 14.92
CA LEU A 73 9.24 -12.57 15.15
C LEU A 73 9.07 -13.12 16.58
N ASP A 74 9.00 -12.24 17.57
CA ASP A 74 8.75 -12.63 18.97
C ASP A 74 7.37 -13.31 19.10
N GLY A 75 6.33 -12.71 18.53
CA GLY A 75 5.00 -13.31 18.50
C GLY A 75 4.95 -14.64 17.75
N LEU A 76 5.68 -14.78 16.66
CA LEU A 76 5.76 -16.03 15.91
C LEU A 76 6.53 -17.10 16.71
N ALA A 77 7.60 -16.74 17.43
CA ALA A 77 8.36 -17.65 18.28
C ALA A 77 7.45 -18.24 19.39
N GLU A 78 6.65 -17.41 20.05
CA GLU A 78 5.66 -17.90 21.04
C GLU A 78 4.64 -18.89 20.42
N VAL A 79 4.21 -18.65 19.19
CA VAL A 79 3.30 -19.57 18.48
C VAL A 79 4.03 -20.87 18.13
N CYS A 80 5.30 -20.81 17.70
CA CYS A 80 6.12 -21.99 17.44
C CYS A 80 6.31 -22.85 18.70
N GLU A 81 6.54 -22.22 19.85
CA GLU A 81 6.65 -22.94 21.13
C GLU A 81 5.34 -23.66 21.53
N LYS A 82 4.20 -23.02 21.29
CA LYS A 82 2.89 -23.65 21.47
C LYS A 82 2.67 -24.80 20.50
N GLU A 83 3.14 -24.67 19.27
CA GLU A 83 3.08 -25.73 18.27
C GLU A 83 3.94 -26.93 18.64
N CYS A 84 5.17 -26.71 19.20
CA CYS A 84 6.04 -27.78 19.71
C CYS A 84 5.31 -28.68 20.74
N LYS A 85 4.46 -28.12 21.57
CA LYS A 85 3.72 -28.88 22.60
C LYS A 85 2.82 -29.96 22.03
N LYS A 86 2.42 -29.87 20.75
CA LYS A 86 1.63 -30.90 20.07
C LYS A 86 2.46 -32.13 19.67
N PHE A 87 3.78 -32.01 19.67
CA PHE A 87 4.72 -33.04 19.22
C PHE A 87 5.62 -33.55 20.34
N LEU A 88 5.23 -33.38 21.61
CA LEU A 88 6.01 -33.91 22.74
C LEU A 88 6.20 -35.42 22.62
N GLY A 89 7.43 -35.88 22.90
CA GLY A 89 7.83 -37.25 22.73
C GLY A 89 8.18 -37.69 21.29
N LYS A 90 8.11 -36.79 20.33
CA LYS A 90 8.40 -37.00 18.89
C LYS A 90 9.41 -35.98 18.40
N ALA A 91 9.97 -36.22 17.20
CA ALA A 91 10.84 -35.28 16.51
C ALA A 91 10.05 -33.96 16.16
N GLN A 92 10.57 -32.81 16.62
CA GLN A 92 9.89 -31.52 16.53
C GLN A 92 10.49 -30.58 15.48
N VAL A 93 11.79 -30.71 15.18
CA VAL A 93 12.53 -29.73 14.35
C VAL A 93 11.92 -29.55 12.97
N LEU A 94 11.73 -30.61 12.20
CA LEU A 94 11.13 -30.52 10.86
C LEU A 94 9.69 -29.99 10.88
N GLN A 95 8.92 -30.32 11.92
CA GLN A 95 7.54 -29.85 12.07
C GLN A 95 7.50 -28.33 12.26
N ILE A 96 8.39 -27.80 13.09
CA ILE A 96 8.50 -26.34 13.30
C ILE A 96 9.02 -25.62 12.06
N LEU A 97 9.99 -26.17 11.36
CA LEU A 97 10.48 -25.58 10.10
C LEU A 97 9.37 -25.52 9.05
N LYS A 98 8.56 -26.59 8.91
CA LYS A 98 7.37 -26.60 8.05
C LYS A 98 6.34 -25.54 8.49
N PHE A 99 6.09 -25.44 9.79
CA PHE A 99 5.17 -24.46 10.34
C PHE A 99 5.57 -23.04 10.00
N VAL A 100 6.86 -22.69 10.19
CA VAL A 100 7.41 -21.36 9.85
C VAL A 100 7.32 -21.12 8.34
N ARG A 101 7.60 -22.11 7.51
CA ARG A 101 7.44 -21.99 6.05
C ARG A 101 6.01 -21.72 5.65
N ASN A 102 5.05 -22.50 6.16
CA ASN A 102 3.63 -22.31 5.91
C ASN A 102 3.16 -20.92 6.37
N PHE A 103 3.64 -20.46 7.54
CA PHE A 103 3.33 -19.11 8.01
C PHE A 103 3.78 -18.04 7.02
N ILE A 104 4.98 -18.14 6.45
CA ILE A 104 5.46 -17.20 5.42
C ILE A 104 4.58 -17.25 4.16
N ASP A 105 4.13 -18.44 3.77
CA ASP A 105 3.32 -18.62 2.57
C ASP A 105 1.90 -18.10 2.72
N GLU A 106 1.28 -18.32 3.88
CA GLU A 106 -0.09 -17.90 4.17
C GLU A 106 -0.21 -16.42 4.54
N ASN A 107 0.91 -15.77 4.89
CA ASN A 107 0.94 -14.39 5.34
C ASN A 107 1.81 -13.48 4.45
N PRO A 108 1.47 -13.25 3.19
CA PRO A 108 2.28 -12.42 2.29
C PRO A 108 2.47 -10.97 2.75
N LEU A 109 1.60 -10.44 3.63
CA LEU A 109 1.70 -9.08 4.17
C LEU A 109 2.65 -8.93 5.37
N ILE A 110 3.43 -9.96 5.74
CA ILE A 110 4.36 -9.90 6.88
C ILE A 110 5.41 -8.80 6.75
N CYS A 111 5.83 -8.48 5.52
CA CYS A 111 6.78 -7.40 5.25
C CYS A 111 6.23 -5.99 5.57
N CYS A 112 4.91 -5.85 5.72
CA CYS A 112 4.23 -4.59 6.04
C CYS A 112 3.75 -4.53 7.50
N TYR A 113 4.15 -5.45 8.37
CA TYR A 113 3.62 -5.59 9.73
C TYR A 113 3.65 -4.29 10.53
N ASP A 114 4.79 -3.61 10.57
CA ASP A 114 4.98 -2.37 11.32
C ASP A 114 4.16 -1.21 10.72
N GLU A 115 4.10 -1.11 9.38
CA GLU A 115 3.27 -0.11 8.70
C GLU A 115 1.79 -0.36 8.98
N ILE A 116 1.31 -1.60 8.86
CA ILE A 116 -0.08 -1.98 9.18
C ILE A 116 -0.40 -1.66 10.64
N SER A 117 0.51 -1.94 11.56
CA SER A 117 0.36 -1.61 12.98
C SER A 117 0.25 -0.10 13.20
N THR A 118 1.05 0.68 12.48
CA THR A 118 1.01 2.16 12.54
C THR A 118 -0.29 2.68 11.94
N ILE A 119 -0.70 2.19 10.77
CA ILE A 119 -1.94 2.59 10.12
C ILE A 119 -3.14 2.31 11.03
N LYS A 120 -3.23 1.13 11.64
CA LYS A 120 -4.31 0.79 12.58
C LYS A 120 -4.46 1.77 13.74
N LYS A 121 -3.35 2.38 14.20
CA LYS A 121 -3.37 3.39 15.28
C LYS A 121 -3.85 4.75 14.82
N THR A 122 -3.76 5.06 13.52
CA THR A 122 -4.17 6.35 12.94
C THR A 122 -5.63 6.35 12.46
N LEU A 123 -6.25 5.19 12.36
CA LEU A 123 -7.64 5.04 11.94
C LEU A 123 -8.58 5.32 13.13
N GLU A 124 -9.70 5.97 12.82
CA GLU A 124 -10.80 6.26 13.75
C GLU A 124 -11.85 5.14 13.70
N ASN A 125 -12.82 5.17 14.60
CA ASN A 125 -13.84 4.11 14.72
C ASN A 125 -14.69 3.88 13.46
N GLU A 126 -14.85 4.92 12.63
CA GLU A 126 -15.63 4.84 11.38
C GLU A 126 -14.81 4.28 10.20
N ASP A 127 -13.48 4.18 10.37
CA ASP A 127 -12.58 3.72 9.32
C ASP A 127 -12.43 2.19 9.39
N GLU A 128 -12.22 1.55 8.24
CA GLU A 128 -12.02 0.10 8.17
C GLU A 128 -10.70 -0.24 7.49
N LEU A 129 -9.98 -1.20 8.07
CA LEU A 129 -8.80 -1.83 7.47
C LEU A 129 -9.00 -3.35 7.42
N LYS A 130 -9.15 -3.89 6.23
CA LYS A 130 -9.34 -5.33 5.98
C LYS A 130 -8.10 -5.93 5.34
N LEU A 131 -7.46 -6.88 6.01
CA LEU A 131 -6.29 -7.57 5.48
C LEU A 131 -6.76 -8.83 4.73
N LYS A 132 -6.43 -8.92 3.44
CA LYS A 132 -6.74 -10.07 2.58
C LYS A 132 -5.43 -10.79 2.24
N GLN A 133 -4.96 -11.60 3.19
CA GLN A 133 -3.67 -12.31 3.07
C GLN A 133 -3.58 -13.11 1.77
N LYS A 134 -4.59 -13.91 1.43
CA LYS A 134 -4.60 -14.74 0.22
C LYS A 134 -4.26 -13.99 -1.07
N TYR A 135 -4.62 -12.71 -1.15
CA TYR A 135 -4.45 -11.87 -2.35
C TYR A 135 -3.34 -10.81 -2.19
N SER A 136 -2.57 -10.88 -1.11
CA SER A 136 -1.53 -9.86 -0.79
C SER A 136 -2.05 -8.43 -0.89
N CYS A 137 -3.28 -8.17 -0.41
CA CYS A 137 -3.89 -6.86 -0.52
C CYS A 137 -4.60 -6.40 0.76
N ILE A 138 -4.78 -5.11 0.86
CA ILE A 138 -5.38 -4.40 1.99
C ILE A 138 -6.56 -3.62 1.47
N GLY A 139 -7.75 -3.85 2.03
CA GLY A 139 -8.91 -2.98 1.81
C GLY A 139 -8.90 -1.86 2.84
N LEU A 140 -8.83 -0.63 2.38
CA LEU A 140 -8.92 0.57 3.21
C LEU A 140 -10.24 1.27 2.91
N LYS A 141 -11.02 1.61 3.96
CA LYS A 141 -12.15 2.52 3.89
C LYS A 141 -11.93 3.63 4.90
N VAL A 142 -11.97 4.87 4.46
CA VAL A 142 -11.85 6.06 5.31
C VAL A 142 -13.12 6.87 5.15
N GLN A 143 -13.65 7.38 6.26
CA GLN A 143 -14.91 8.11 6.29
C GLN A 143 -14.79 9.40 7.11
N ARG A 144 -15.47 10.45 6.68
CA ARG A 144 -15.67 11.69 7.45
C ARG A 144 -17.07 12.24 7.21
N GLY A 145 -17.93 12.16 8.22
CA GLY A 145 -19.35 12.45 8.07
C GLY A 145 -19.97 11.50 7.05
N LEU A 146 -20.65 12.04 6.04
CA LEU A 146 -21.25 11.27 4.95
C LEU A 146 -20.27 10.95 3.81
N TYR A 147 -19.11 11.61 3.77
CA TYR A 147 -18.09 11.37 2.73
C TYR A 147 -17.25 10.15 3.04
N TYR A 148 -16.97 9.32 2.03
CA TYR A 148 -16.08 8.19 2.16
C TYR A 148 -15.18 8.01 0.93
N PHE A 149 -14.06 7.34 1.17
CA PHE A 149 -13.18 6.79 0.14
C PHE A 149 -12.80 5.37 0.50
N LYS A 150 -12.93 4.47 -0.46
CA LYS A 150 -12.59 3.06 -0.31
C LYS A 150 -11.66 2.66 -1.43
N ALA A 151 -10.60 1.94 -1.11
CA ALA A 151 -9.64 1.45 -2.10
C ALA A 151 -9.08 0.09 -1.69
N LYS A 152 -8.69 -0.67 -2.71
CA LYS A 152 -7.87 -1.87 -2.58
C LYS A 152 -6.42 -1.48 -2.83
N ILE A 153 -5.55 -1.83 -1.91
CA ILE A 153 -4.11 -1.59 -1.98
C ILE A 153 -3.42 -2.93 -2.13
N GLU A 154 -2.83 -3.19 -3.29
CA GLU A 154 -2.05 -4.39 -3.56
C GLU A 154 -0.61 -4.19 -3.09
N VAL A 155 -0.06 -5.18 -2.38
CA VAL A 155 1.33 -5.21 -1.94
C VAL A 155 2.08 -6.23 -2.80
N PRO A 156 3.04 -5.81 -3.62
CA PRO A 156 3.79 -6.71 -4.50
C PRO A 156 4.77 -7.58 -3.71
N ASP A 157 5.15 -8.74 -4.27
CA ASP A 157 6.03 -9.70 -3.59
C ASP A 157 7.43 -9.15 -3.31
N ASN A 158 7.92 -8.24 -4.14
CA ASN A 158 9.21 -7.57 -3.96
C ASN A 158 9.13 -6.26 -3.16
N TYR A 159 8.02 -6.04 -2.44
CA TYR A 159 7.91 -4.94 -1.47
C TYR A 159 9.01 -5.06 -0.40
N PRO A 160 9.68 -3.96 0.01
CA PRO A 160 9.45 -2.55 -0.29
C PRO A 160 10.19 -1.97 -1.50
N THR A 161 10.90 -2.76 -2.31
CA THR A 161 11.60 -2.24 -3.51
C THR A 161 10.66 -1.91 -4.66
N ALA A 162 9.50 -2.55 -4.72
CA ALA A 162 8.37 -2.10 -5.54
C ALA A 162 7.33 -1.41 -4.65
N CYS A 163 6.68 -0.39 -5.17
CA CYS A 163 5.65 0.34 -4.45
C CYS A 163 4.31 -0.42 -4.44
N VAL A 164 3.46 -0.07 -3.48
CA VAL A 164 2.06 -0.53 -3.45
C VAL A 164 1.28 0.02 -4.64
N LYS A 165 0.26 -0.73 -5.08
CA LYS A 165 -0.64 -0.32 -6.15
C LYS A 165 -2.01 0.00 -5.57
N LEU A 166 -2.60 1.12 -6.02
CA LEU A 166 -3.95 1.52 -5.68
C LEU A 166 -4.91 1.04 -6.78
N GLU A 167 -5.89 0.23 -6.40
CA GLU A 167 -6.90 -0.36 -7.28
C GLU A 167 -8.30 -0.18 -6.71
N ASP A 168 -9.32 -0.39 -7.56
CA ASP A 168 -10.74 -0.46 -7.19
C ASP A 168 -11.18 0.65 -6.23
N ALA A 169 -10.91 1.90 -6.58
CA ALA A 169 -11.31 3.03 -5.76
C ALA A 169 -12.79 3.37 -5.96
N ASP A 170 -13.53 3.34 -4.85
CA ASP A 170 -14.92 3.72 -4.73
C ASP A 170 -15.05 4.91 -3.76
N THR A 171 -15.86 5.90 -4.13
CA THR A 171 -16.03 7.12 -3.33
C THR A 171 -17.27 7.90 -3.75
N ASN A 172 -17.87 8.60 -2.81
CA ASN A 172 -18.93 9.58 -3.07
C ASN A 172 -18.43 11.04 -3.13
N PHE A 173 -17.13 11.26 -3.10
CA PHE A 173 -16.58 12.58 -3.44
C PHE A 173 -16.80 12.91 -4.91
N PRO A 174 -16.90 14.21 -5.29
CA PRO A 174 -16.89 14.62 -6.69
C PRO A 174 -15.73 14.01 -7.50
N PRO A 175 -15.91 13.78 -8.81
CA PRO A 175 -14.93 13.10 -9.67
C PRO A 175 -13.51 13.69 -9.62
N LEU A 176 -13.38 15.01 -9.43
CA LEU A 176 -12.11 15.71 -9.23
C LEU A 176 -11.28 15.10 -8.09
N PHE A 177 -11.93 14.82 -6.94
CA PHE A 177 -11.22 14.29 -5.77
C PHE A 177 -10.87 12.82 -5.93
N ARG A 178 -11.72 12.03 -6.61
CA ARG A 178 -11.36 10.64 -6.95
C ARG A 178 -10.08 10.60 -7.77
N ARG A 179 -10.00 11.41 -8.84
CA ARG A 179 -8.79 11.56 -9.66
C ARG A 179 -7.59 12.00 -8.81
N TYR A 180 -7.79 12.99 -7.94
CA TYR A 180 -6.74 13.48 -7.04
C TYR A 180 -6.20 12.40 -6.09
N PHE A 181 -7.07 11.65 -5.42
CA PHE A 181 -6.65 10.59 -4.51
C PHE A 181 -5.82 9.52 -5.22
N LEU A 182 -6.26 9.08 -6.39
CA LEU A 182 -5.57 8.06 -7.16
C LEU A 182 -4.24 8.55 -7.73
N ALA A 183 -4.24 9.70 -8.41
CA ALA A 183 -3.02 10.23 -9.03
C ALA A 183 -1.97 10.58 -7.98
N GLN A 184 -2.36 11.28 -6.92
CA GLN A 184 -1.43 11.66 -5.86
C GLN A 184 -0.95 10.46 -5.05
N GLY A 185 -1.83 9.49 -4.78
CA GLY A 185 -1.47 8.25 -4.10
C GLY A 185 -0.46 7.43 -4.89
N LYS A 186 -0.67 7.24 -6.21
CA LYS A 186 0.27 6.57 -7.11
C LYS A 186 1.62 7.31 -7.17
N GLU A 187 1.62 8.64 -7.27
CA GLU A 187 2.84 9.43 -7.32
C GLU A 187 3.62 9.37 -6.00
N LEU A 188 2.95 9.37 -4.85
CA LEU A 188 3.59 9.19 -3.55
C LEU A 188 4.21 7.79 -3.43
N ALA A 189 3.49 6.76 -3.87
CA ALA A 189 4.00 5.39 -3.90
C ALA A 189 5.27 5.29 -4.78
N ARG A 190 5.22 5.85 -6.00
CA ARG A 190 6.34 5.90 -6.94
C ARG A 190 7.57 6.59 -6.34
N LYS A 191 7.38 7.75 -5.70
CA LYS A 191 8.47 8.51 -5.05
C LYS A 191 9.20 7.75 -3.96
N CYS A 192 8.55 6.80 -3.31
CA CYS A 192 9.20 5.95 -2.31
C CYS A 192 10.22 4.98 -2.91
N VAL A 193 10.05 4.57 -4.17
CA VAL A 193 10.85 3.50 -4.79
C VAL A 193 11.69 3.96 -5.98
N GLU A 194 11.40 5.12 -6.55
CA GLU A 194 12.12 5.70 -7.69
C GLU A 194 12.91 6.94 -7.29
N PRO A 195 14.14 7.10 -7.79
CA PRO A 195 14.93 8.28 -7.50
C PRO A 195 14.28 9.53 -8.12
N PRO A 196 14.45 10.72 -7.50
CA PRO A 196 13.97 11.97 -8.06
C PRO A 196 14.66 12.28 -9.39
N LEU A 197 13.91 12.81 -10.36
CA LEU A 197 14.41 13.16 -11.70
C LEU A 197 15.60 14.14 -11.67
N LYS A 198 15.62 15.05 -10.71
CA LYS A 198 16.75 15.96 -10.49
C LYS A 198 17.53 15.48 -9.28
N LYS A 199 18.76 15.01 -9.49
CA LYS A 199 19.67 14.65 -8.41
C LYS A 199 20.05 15.91 -7.62
N LYS A 200 19.49 16.04 -6.41
CA LYS A 200 19.87 17.11 -5.46
C LYS A 200 21.00 16.68 -4.51
N SER A 201 21.32 15.40 -4.44
CA SER A 201 22.35 14.86 -3.57
C SER A 201 23.19 13.81 -4.29
N GLN A 202 24.47 13.66 -3.87
CA GLN A 202 25.38 12.63 -4.37
C GLN A 202 25.14 11.25 -3.72
N ALA A 203 24.28 11.17 -2.69
CA ALA A 203 23.99 9.92 -2.01
C ALA A 203 23.16 8.96 -2.91
N PRO A 204 23.45 7.65 -2.89
CA PRO A 204 22.66 6.68 -3.63
C PRO A 204 21.23 6.66 -3.10
N PHE A 205 20.26 6.59 -4.01
CA PHE A 205 18.85 6.47 -3.63
C PHE A 205 18.58 5.07 -3.04
N THR A 206 17.91 5.03 -1.90
CA THR A 206 17.46 3.79 -1.26
C THR A 206 15.94 3.78 -1.23
N PRO A 207 15.28 2.77 -1.84
CA PRO A 207 13.84 2.61 -1.77
C PRO A 207 13.35 2.51 -0.32
N SER A 208 12.22 3.15 -0.04
CA SER A 208 11.55 3.14 1.27
C SER A 208 10.15 2.52 1.17
N PRO A 209 9.61 1.96 2.25
CA PRO A 209 8.25 1.44 2.30
C PRO A 209 7.22 2.52 1.91
N SER A 210 6.24 2.17 1.08
CA SER A 210 5.29 3.12 0.50
C SER A 210 3.87 3.02 1.07
N LEU A 211 3.53 1.92 1.74
CA LEU A 211 2.19 1.64 2.24
C LEU A 211 1.71 2.70 3.23
N ASN A 212 2.51 2.98 4.26
CA ASN A 212 2.15 3.97 5.28
C ASN A 212 2.09 5.39 4.69
N THR A 213 2.97 5.73 3.76
CA THR A 213 2.98 7.05 3.10
C THR A 213 1.68 7.27 2.31
N VAL A 214 1.26 6.28 1.53
CA VAL A 214 0.05 6.35 0.72
C VAL A 214 -1.21 6.37 1.60
N THR A 215 -1.29 5.47 2.57
CA THR A 215 -2.46 5.39 3.46
C THR A 215 -2.61 6.64 4.32
N SER A 216 -1.53 7.18 4.88
CA SER A 216 -1.55 8.42 5.64
C SER A 216 -2.02 9.62 4.81
N PHE A 217 -1.59 9.69 3.54
CA PHE A 217 -2.10 10.70 2.60
C PHE A 217 -3.61 10.54 2.38
N LEU A 218 -4.11 9.33 2.11
CA LEU A 218 -5.53 9.08 1.87
C LEU A 218 -6.36 9.41 3.12
N VAL A 219 -5.96 8.94 4.30
CA VAL A 219 -6.63 9.22 5.57
C VAL A 219 -6.70 10.73 5.80
N LYS A 220 -5.57 11.42 5.74
CA LYS A 220 -5.51 12.86 5.93
C LYS A 220 -6.41 13.60 4.94
N SER A 221 -6.33 13.27 3.66
CA SER A 221 -7.10 13.96 2.62
C SER A 221 -8.61 13.78 2.79
N VAL A 222 -9.07 12.55 3.04
CA VAL A 222 -10.50 12.27 3.26
C VAL A 222 -11.02 12.96 4.52
N LYS A 223 -10.24 13.01 5.58
CA LYS A 223 -10.63 13.65 6.85
C LYS A 223 -10.64 15.19 6.76
N THR A 224 -9.79 15.81 5.94
CA THR A 224 -9.67 17.28 5.86
C THR A 224 -10.56 17.90 4.78
N LEU A 225 -10.69 17.28 3.60
CA LEU A 225 -11.40 17.87 2.46
C LEU A 225 -12.85 18.28 2.74
N PRO A 226 -13.68 17.53 3.50
CA PRO A 226 -15.04 17.95 3.82
C PRO A 226 -15.13 19.20 4.69
N GLN A 227 -14.03 19.60 5.33
CA GLN A 227 -13.94 20.77 6.21
C GLN A 227 -13.27 21.98 5.51
N GLU A 228 -12.80 21.80 4.28
CA GLU A 228 -12.12 22.84 3.54
C GLU A 228 -13.10 23.94 3.08
N HIS A 229 -12.62 25.18 3.21
CA HIS A 229 -13.39 26.37 2.85
C HIS A 229 -12.82 27.01 1.59
N CYS A 230 -13.71 27.58 0.78
CA CYS A 230 -13.32 28.41 -0.35
C CYS A 230 -12.45 29.59 0.14
N GLN A 231 -11.28 29.77 -0.45
CA GLN A 231 -10.34 30.80 -0.01
C GLN A 231 -10.79 32.24 -0.30
N SER A 232 -11.85 32.40 -1.10
CA SER A 232 -12.45 33.70 -1.42
C SER A 232 -13.66 34.02 -0.53
N CYS A 233 -14.74 33.21 -0.61
CA CYS A 233 -15.99 33.50 0.11
C CYS A 233 -16.05 32.90 1.52
N ARG A 234 -15.07 32.06 1.93
CA ARG A 234 -15.02 31.39 3.23
C ARG A 234 -16.15 30.40 3.52
N GLN A 235 -17.01 30.13 2.57
CA GLN A 235 -18.02 29.07 2.69
C GLN A 235 -17.37 27.70 2.46
N MET A 236 -18.00 26.65 2.99
CA MET A 236 -17.53 25.27 2.77
C MET A 236 -17.52 24.93 1.28
N CYS A 237 -16.45 24.31 0.82
CA CYS A 237 -16.34 23.88 -0.58
C CYS A 237 -17.24 22.68 -0.87
N LEU A 238 -17.31 21.72 0.05
CA LEU A 238 -18.15 20.53 -0.07
C LEU A 238 -19.42 20.69 0.78
N PRO A 239 -20.61 20.37 0.23
CA PRO A 239 -21.84 20.38 1.01
C PRO A 239 -21.81 19.24 2.06
N PRO A 240 -22.57 19.33 3.17
CA PRO A 240 -22.64 18.26 4.17
C PRO A 240 -23.14 16.92 3.60
N ASN A 241 -24.10 16.96 2.64
CA ASN A 241 -24.55 15.76 1.91
C ASN A 241 -23.82 15.66 0.57
N PRO A 242 -23.08 14.57 0.31
CA PRO A 242 -22.37 14.33 -0.95
C PRO A 242 -23.25 14.38 -2.20
N GLU A 243 -24.54 14.01 -2.10
CA GLU A 243 -25.48 14.03 -3.22
C GLU A 243 -25.74 15.44 -3.75
N ASN A 244 -25.57 16.46 -2.91
CA ASN A 244 -25.72 17.87 -3.28
C ASN A 244 -24.43 18.48 -3.82
N ALA A 245 -23.35 17.69 -3.95
CA ALA A 245 -22.09 18.19 -4.47
C ALA A 245 -22.19 18.45 -5.98
N GLU A 246 -21.76 19.64 -6.40
CA GLU A 246 -21.79 20.03 -7.81
C GLU A 246 -20.75 19.23 -8.62
N THR A 247 -21.21 18.53 -9.64
CA THR A 247 -20.38 17.71 -10.53
C THR A 247 -20.18 18.34 -11.91
N ASN A 248 -21.00 19.34 -12.28
CA ASN A 248 -20.86 20.05 -13.54
C ASN A 248 -19.66 21.01 -13.48
N GLU A 249 -18.65 20.75 -14.31
CA GLU A 249 -17.39 21.51 -14.35
C GLU A 249 -17.55 23.00 -14.76
N ASN A 250 -18.72 23.40 -15.26
CA ASN A 250 -19.02 24.79 -15.64
C ASN A 250 -19.97 25.50 -14.65
N ALA A 251 -20.44 24.82 -13.63
CA ALA A 251 -21.34 25.43 -12.65
C ALA A 251 -20.57 26.36 -11.69
N ASP A 252 -21.20 27.42 -11.24
CA ASP A 252 -20.64 28.43 -10.35
C ASP A 252 -20.09 27.86 -9.03
N MET A 253 -20.78 26.87 -8.50
CA MET A 253 -20.39 26.18 -7.26
C MET A 253 -19.46 24.99 -7.47
N HIS A 254 -19.04 24.73 -8.73
CA HIS A 254 -18.03 23.70 -8.99
C HIS A 254 -16.75 23.98 -8.21
N ILE A 255 -16.12 22.93 -7.69
CA ILE A 255 -14.92 23.06 -6.87
C ILE A 255 -13.69 22.99 -7.76
N GLU A 256 -12.89 24.05 -7.73
CA GLU A 256 -11.59 24.11 -8.38
C GLU A 256 -10.47 23.94 -7.35
N ARG A 257 -9.58 23.00 -7.62
CA ARG A 257 -8.39 22.76 -6.81
C ARG A 257 -7.15 23.31 -7.51
N LEU A 258 -6.53 24.32 -6.91
CA LEU A 258 -5.32 24.92 -7.45
C LEU A 258 -4.08 24.00 -7.28
N TYR A 259 -3.02 24.25 -8.02
CA TYR A 259 -1.74 23.54 -7.88
C TYR A 259 -1.14 23.59 -6.47
N CYS A 260 -1.41 24.69 -5.74
CA CYS A 260 -1.01 24.81 -4.33
C CYS A 260 -1.88 23.98 -3.37
N GLY A 261 -2.91 23.31 -3.87
CA GLY A 261 -3.81 22.44 -3.09
C GLY A 261 -5.04 23.14 -2.53
N HIS A 262 -5.10 24.47 -2.49
CA HIS A 262 -6.25 25.21 -1.95
C HIS A 262 -7.47 25.16 -2.87
N LEU A 263 -8.65 25.13 -2.26
CA LEU A 263 -9.95 24.99 -2.94
C LEU A 263 -10.64 26.33 -3.12
N PHE A 264 -11.37 26.46 -4.22
CA PHE A 264 -12.24 27.58 -4.55
C PHE A 264 -13.51 27.07 -5.21
N HIS A 265 -14.64 27.79 -5.07
CA HIS A 265 -15.74 27.67 -6.00
C HIS A 265 -15.33 28.33 -7.32
N LEU A 266 -15.78 27.79 -8.45
CA LEU A 266 -15.43 28.30 -9.78
C LEU A 266 -15.76 29.78 -9.93
N HIS A 267 -16.99 30.19 -9.58
CA HIS A 267 -17.39 31.59 -9.60
C HIS A 267 -16.45 32.49 -8.76
N CYS A 268 -16.12 32.07 -7.56
CA CYS A 268 -15.22 32.83 -6.66
C CYS A 268 -13.82 32.97 -7.26
N LEU A 269 -13.30 31.88 -7.88
CA LEU A 269 -12.00 31.92 -8.54
C LEU A 269 -12.02 32.83 -9.76
N VAL A 270 -13.05 32.72 -10.62
CA VAL A 270 -13.25 33.59 -11.79
C VAL A 270 -13.30 35.06 -11.40
N THR A 271 -14.12 35.39 -10.38
CA THR A 271 -14.22 36.75 -9.86
C THR A 271 -12.89 37.25 -9.33
N TYR A 272 -12.19 36.45 -8.50
CA TYR A 272 -10.88 36.79 -7.97
C TYR A 272 -9.86 37.05 -9.09
N MET A 273 -9.85 36.22 -10.14
CA MET A 273 -8.91 36.39 -11.26
C MET A 273 -9.19 37.63 -12.11
N LYS A 274 -10.47 38.03 -12.22
CA LYS A 274 -10.91 39.21 -13.03
C LYS A 274 -10.84 40.53 -12.27
N THR A 275 -10.64 40.55 -10.96
CA THR A 275 -10.56 41.78 -10.15
C THR A 275 -9.11 42.24 -9.96
N PRO A 276 -8.84 43.58 -9.84
CA PRO A 276 -7.50 44.07 -9.48
C PRO A 276 -7.03 43.54 -8.09
N PRO A 277 -5.70 43.57 -7.79
CA PRO A 277 -4.60 44.00 -8.65
C PRO A 277 -4.13 42.87 -9.59
N PHE A 278 -3.67 43.24 -10.80
CA PHE A 278 -3.15 42.30 -11.80
C PHE A 278 -1.61 42.27 -11.85
N HIS A 279 -0.94 43.28 -11.31
CA HIS A 279 0.52 43.38 -11.30
C HIS A 279 1.17 42.22 -10.56
N GLY A 280 2.13 41.55 -11.22
CA GLY A 280 2.87 40.43 -10.66
C GLY A 280 2.11 39.09 -10.67
N GLY A 281 0.95 39.04 -11.33
CA GLY A 281 0.07 37.85 -11.42
C GLY A 281 -0.71 37.57 -10.12
N LYS A 282 -1.78 36.82 -10.26
CA LYS A 282 -2.63 36.43 -9.11
C LYS A 282 -1.92 35.40 -8.23
N LYS A 283 -2.03 35.59 -6.94
CA LYS A 283 -1.47 34.68 -5.91
C LYS A 283 -2.58 34.11 -5.05
N CYS A 284 -2.43 32.89 -4.64
CA CYS A 284 -3.36 32.27 -3.68
C CYS A 284 -3.39 33.12 -2.39
N PRO A 285 -4.58 33.54 -1.91
CA PRO A 285 -4.72 34.37 -0.72
C PRO A 285 -4.06 33.75 0.51
N THR A 286 -4.08 32.42 0.60
CA THR A 286 -3.56 31.66 1.75
C THR A 286 -2.05 31.42 1.69
N CYS A 287 -1.53 30.81 0.64
CA CYS A 287 -0.11 30.40 0.59
C CYS A 287 0.76 31.32 -0.25
N LYS A 288 0.22 32.36 -0.85
CA LYS A 288 0.91 33.37 -1.71
C LYS A 288 1.59 32.78 -2.97
N GLN A 289 1.39 31.51 -3.24
CA GLN A 289 1.87 30.89 -4.49
C GLN A 289 1.07 31.45 -5.67
N ARG A 290 1.75 31.64 -6.81
CA ARG A 290 1.11 32.15 -8.02
C ARG A 290 0.06 31.15 -8.51
N ILE A 291 -1.13 31.69 -8.86
CA ILE A 291 -2.22 30.89 -9.41
C ILE A 291 -1.98 30.74 -10.91
N TYR A 292 -1.91 29.48 -11.34
CA TYR A 292 -1.85 29.08 -12.73
C TYR A 292 -3.18 28.41 -13.06
N HIS A 293 -3.91 28.96 -14.03
CA HIS A 293 -5.18 28.40 -14.46
C HIS A 293 -5.31 28.48 -15.99
N GLU A 294 -5.87 27.45 -16.57
CA GLU A 294 -5.95 27.27 -18.02
C GLU A 294 -6.73 28.39 -18.74
N LYS A 295 -7.74 28.93 -18.06
CA LYS A 295 -8.64 29.96 -18.60
C LYS A 295 -8.05 31.38 -18.60
N TRP A 296 -6.89 31.62 -17.96
CA TRP A 296 -6.32 32.98 -17.82
C TRP A 296 -4.85 33.06 -18.21
N GLY A 297 -4.61 33.63 -19.37
CA GLY A 297 -3.38 34.11 -19.97
C GLY A 297 -2.04 33.43 -19.57
N LEU A 298 -1.25 33.12 -20.53
CA LEU A 298 -0.02 32.37 -20.38
C LEU A 298 1.20 33.21 -20.70
N THR A 299 2.23 33.19 -19.85
CA THR A 299 3.63 33.53 -20.23
C THR A 299 4.28 32.27 -20.81
N ASP A 300 5.39 32.42 -21.58
CA ASP A 300 6.09 31.31 -22.23
C ASP A 300 6.47 30.17 -21.24
N LYS A 301 6.94 30.52 -20.05
CA LYS A 301 7.24 29.57 -18.97
C LYS A 301 5.99 28.83 -18.48
N LEU A 302 4.86 29.46 -18.59
CA LEU A 302 3.56 28.91 -18.19
C LEU A 302 3.01 27.95 -19.22
N ALA A 303 3.22 28.26 -20.52
CA ALA A 303 2.87 27.39 -21.62
C ALA A 303 3.67 26.06 -21.56
N GLU A 304 4.95 26.13 -21.21
CA GLU A 304 5.79 24.95 -21.02
C GLU A 304 5.36 24.10 -19.83
N ALA A 305 5.05 24.72 -18.69
CA ALA A 305 4.53 24.01 -17.51
C ALA A 305 3.16 23.38 -17.79
N ARG A 306 2.31 24.06 -18.56
CA ARG A 306 1.00 23.56 -19.00
C ARG A 306 1.12 22.37 -19.94
N TRP A 307 2.05 22.45 -20.92
CA TRP A 307 2.32 21.35 -21.82
C TRP A 307 2.80 20.10 -21.07
N ALA A 308 3.74 20.24 -20.14
CA ALA A 308 4.23 19.17 -19.30
C ALA A 308 3.11 18.52 -18.45
N HIS A 309 2.21 19.35 -17.91
CA HIS A 309 1.05 18.86 -17.16
C HIS A 309 0.03 18.15 -18.06
N GLN A 310 -0.22 18.67 -19.27
CA GLN A 310 -1.09 18.01 -20.25
C GLN A 310 -0.52 16.67 -20.70
N GLN A 311 0.79 16.57 -20.88
CA GLN A 311 1.45 15.30 -21.21
C GLN A 311 1.35 14.28 -20.08
N ALA A 312 1.52 14.71 -18.83
CA ALA A 312 1.33 13.85 -17.67
C ALA A 312 -0.12 13.34 -17.57
N ARG A 313 -1.09 14.24 -17.74
CA ARG A 313 -2.53 13.91 -17.75
C ARG A 313 -2.88 12.97 -18.92
N ALA A 314 -2.31 13.18 -20.10
CA ALA A 314 -2.52 12.31 -21.26
C ALA A 314 -1.98 10.89 -21.03
N ARG A 315 -0.83 10.75 -20.35
CA ARG A 315 -0.30 9.43 -19.96
C ARG A 315 -1.19 8.73 -18.94
N GLU A 316 -1.66 9.45 -17.92
CA GLU A 316 -2.59 8.92 -16.93
C GLU A 316 -3.91 8.43 -17.57
N LEU A 317 -4.42 9.19 -18.55
CA LEU A 317 -5.62 8.80 -19.30
C LEU A 317 -5.36 7.59 -20.21
N ALA A 318 -4.21 7.53 -20.87
CA ALA A 318 -3.83 6.39 -21.71
C ALA A 318 -3.67 5.11 -20.88
N GLU A 319 -2.97 5.18 -19.74
CA GLU A 319 -2.85 4.06 -18.80
C GLU A 319 -4.22 3.60 -18.27
N THR A 320 -5.12 4.55 -18.01
CA THR A 320 -6.48 4.23 -17.53
C THR A 320 -7.32 3.58 -18.65
N GLN A 321 -7.21 4.06 -19.90
CA GLN A 321 -7.90 3.47 -21.05
C GLN A 321 -7.36 2.07 -21.40
N GLU A 322 -6.04 1.88 -21.26
CA GLU A 322 -5.41 0.57 -21.49
C GLU A 322 -5.91 -0.47 -20.47
N ILE A 323 -6.05 -0.07 -19.20
CA ILE A 323 -6.63 -0.91 -18.15
C ILE A 323 -8.09 -1.25 -18.45
N TYR A 324 -8.90 -0.27 -18.89
CA TYR A 324 -10.31 -0.50 -19.26
C TYR A 324 -10.45 -1.40 -20.48
N SER A 325 -9.59 -1.24 -21.50
CA SER A 325 -9.61 -2.09 -22.70
C SER A 325 -9.24 -3.55 -22.40
N VAL A 326 -8.26 -3.76 -21.50
CA VAL A 326 -7.89 -5.10 -21.02
C VAL A 326 -9.02 -5.72 -20.18
N GLN A 327 -9.70 -4.95 -19.33
CA GLN A 327 -10.84 -5.45 -18.57
C GLN A 327 -12.03 -5.83 -19.47
N HIS A 328 -12.35 -5.02 -20.48
CA HIS A 328 -13.40 -5.37 -21.47
C HIS A 328 -13.05 -6.62 -22.29
N SER A 329 -11.80 -6.76 -22.72
CA SER A 329 -11.39 -7.97 -23.44
C SER A 329 -11.40 -9.24 -22.58
N ILE A 330 -11.28 -9.11 -21.24
CA ILE A 330 -11.42 -10.24 -20.32
C ILE A 330 -12.89 -10.60 -20.09
N THR A 331 -13.79 -9.59 -19.96
CA THR A 331 -15.23 -9.83 -19.79
C THR A 331 -15.86 -10.40 -21.08
N ASP A 332 -15.48 -9.91 -22.25
CA ASP A 332 -15.94 -10.45 -23.54
C ASP A 332 -15.48 -11.92 -23.74
N ASN A 333 -14.26 -12.26 -23.28
CA ASN A 333 -13.77 -13.65 -23.33
C ASN A 333 -14.48 -14.55 -22.29
N GLU A 334 -14.91 -14.03 -21.14
CA GLU A 334 -15.67 -14.80 -20.16
C GLU A 334 -17.12 -15.03 -20.62
N GLU A 335 -17.76 -14.08 -21.32
CA GLU A 335 -19.09 -14.25 -21.93
C GLU A 335 -19.05 -15.24 -23.10
N ASP A 336 -18.03 -15.21 -23.94
CA ASP A 336 -17.83 -16.19 -25.02
C ASP A 336 -17.57 -17.62 -24.50
N ILE A 337 -16.90 -17.78 -23.36
CA ILE A 337 -16.69 -19.07 -22.71
C ILE A 337 -18.01 -19.61 -22.13
N VAL A 338 -18.86 -18.76 -21.56
CA VAL A 338 -20.17 -19.17 -21.02
C VAL A 338 -21.12 -19.55 -22.14
N VAL A 339 -21.12 -18.85 -23.25
CA VAL A 339 -21.94 -19.17 -24.43
C VAL A 339 -21.50 -20.48 -25.10
N SER A 340 -20.18 -20.78 -25.16
CA SER A 340 -19.67 -22.07 -25.68
C SER A 340 -20.06 -23.26 -24.83
N PHE A 341 -20.24 -23.09 -23.49
CA PHE A 341 -20.66 -24.19 -22.60
C PHE A 341 -22.16 -24.49 -22.66
N ILE A 342 -22.99 -23.54 -23.11
CA ILE A 342 -24.45 -23.74 -23.21
C ILE A 342 -24.85 -24.48 -24.52
N PHE A 343 -23.98 -24.51 -25.54
CA PHE A 343 -24.26 -25.22 -26.82
C PHE A 343 -23.69 -26.64 -26.92
N CYS A 344 -23.05 -27.16 -25.84
CA CYS A 344 -22.50 -28.53 -25.79
C CYS A 344 -23.18 -29.45 -24.77
N ILE A 345 -24.43 -29.16 -24.37
CA ILE A 345 -25.28 -30.13 -23.62
C ILE A 345 -26.52 -30.45 -24.39
#